data_6716915f763966c39638ee09537d5ccd
#
_entry.id   6716915f763966c39638ee09537d5ccd
#
_cell.length_a   1.000
_cell.length_b   1.000
_cell.length_c   1.000
_cell.angle_alpha   90.00
_cell.angle_beta   90.00
_cell.angle_gamma   90.00
#
_symmetry.space_group_name_H-M   'P 1'
#
loop_
_entity.id
_entity.type
_entity.pdbx_description
1 polymer ?
#
loop_
_entity_poly.entity_id
_entity_poly.type
_entity_poly.pdbx_seq_one_letter_code
_entity_poly.pdbx_strand_id
1 'polypeptide(L)' 'MENSKDIIEVEGEVTELLPNTKFKVKLPNGKDIIAHISGKMRMHFIKILPGDKVLVEISKYDLSKGRITYRSKGR' A
#
# COMPACT_ATOMS: atom_id res chain seq x y z
N MET A 1 6.49 -16.25 12.53
CA MET A 1 6.10 -14.98 13.03
C MET A 1 6.86 -13.84 12.39
N GLU A 2 6.16 -12.79 12.09
CA GLU A 2 6.76 -11.73 11.39
C GLU A 2 7.55 -10.82 12.29
N ASN A 3 8.68 -10.41 11.83
CA ASN A 3 9.53 -9.52 12.60
C ASN A 3 9.37 -8.12 12.07
N SER A 4 8.91 -7.20 12.90
CA SER A 4 8.65 -5.85 12.44
C SER A 4 9.90 -5.15 11.92
N LYS A 5 11.07 -5.63 12.27
CA LYS A 5 12.29 -5.05 11.74
C LYS A 5 12.47 -5.30 10.25
N ASP A 6 11.77 -6.29 9.73
CA ASP A 6 11.87 -6.61 8.31
C ASP A 6 10.82 -5.91 7.49
N ILE A 7 10.03 -5.06 8.11
CA ILE A 7 8.95 -4.37 7.44
C ILE A 7 9.14 -2.88 7.57
N ILE A 8 9.00 -2.18 6.45
CA ILE A 8 9.10 -0.73 6.42
C ILE A 8 7.73 -0.18 6.11
N GLU A 9 7.29 0.79 6.90
CA GLU A 9 6.03 1.47 6.62
C GLU A 9 6.34 2.79 5.94
N VAL A 10 5.71 3.02 4.80
CA VAL A 10 5.86 4.29 4.10
C VAL A 10 4.52 4.73 3.60
N GLU A 11 4.36 6.03 3.47
CA GLU A 11 3.16 6.58 2.91
C GLU A 11 3.36 6.79 1.42
N GLY A 12 2.41 6.32 0.62
CA GLY A 12 2.50 6.48 -0.81
C GLY A 12 1.18 6.99 -1.35
N GLU A 13 1.16 7.23 -2.64
CA GLU A 13 -0.03 7.72 -3.31
C GLU A 13 -0.47 6.72 -4.36
N VAL A 14 -1.75 6.35 -4.32
CA VAL A 14 -2.29 5.43 -5.32
C VAL A 14 -2.36 6.16 -6.65
N THR A 15 -1.72 5.62 -7.67
CA THR A 15 -1.74 6.24 -8.98
C THR A 15 -2.60 5.48 -9.98
N GLU A 16 -2.86 4.20 -9.72
CA GLU A 16 -3.62 3.41 -10.67
C GLU A 16 -4.27 2.24 -9.96
N LEU A 17 -5.47 1.88 -10.38
CA LEU A 17 -6.14 0.69 -9.87
C LEU A 17 -5.84 -0.46 -10.83
N LEU A 18 -5.42 -1.58 -10.27
CA LEU A 18 -5.08 -2.75 -11.04
C LEU A 18 -6.09 -3.87 -10.76
N PRO A 19 -6.17 -4.86 -11.61
CA PRO A 19 -7.09 -5.98 -11.35
C PRO A 19 -6.68 -6.76 -10.11
N ASN A 20 -7.63 -7.53 -9.59
CA ASN A 20 -7.41 -8.43 -8.45
C ASN A 20 -7.08 -7.69 -7.18
N THR A 21 -7.74 -6.55 -6.96
CA THR A 21 -7.59 -5.73 -5.75
C THR A 21 -6.16 -5.31 -5.50
N LYS A 22 -5.42 -5.06 -6.58
CA LYS A 22 -4.07 -4.54 -6.48
C LYS A 22 -4.05 -3.09 -6.90
N PHE A 23 -3.04 -2.38 -6.44
CA PHE A 23 -2.94 -0.95 -6.70
C PHE A 23 -1.51 -0.59 -7.01
N LYS A 24 -1.35 0.35 -7.91
CA LYS A 24 -0.04 0.90 -8.17
C LYS A 24 0.13 2.11 -7.27
N VAL A 25 1.17 2.08 -6.47
CA VAL A 25 1.42 3.12 -5.48
C VAL A 25 2.76 3.75 -5.74
N LYS A 26 2.78 5.07 -5.74
CA LYS A 26 4.02 5.81 -5.93
C LYS A 26 4.57 6.19 -4.58
N LEU A 27 5.82 5.83 -4.34
CA LEU A 27 6.49 6.12 -3.08
C LEU A 27 7.12 7.50 -3.11
N PRO A 28 7.44 8.05 -1.95
CA PRO A 28 8.07 9.38 -1.90
C PRO A 28 9.38 9.47 -2.65
N ASN A 29 10.08 8.36 -2.80
CA ASN A 29 11.35 8.38 -3.54
C ASN A 29 11.15 8.29 -5.04
N GLY A 30 9.90 8.31 -5.50
CA GLY A 30 9.61 8.30 -6.93
C GLY A 30 9.42 6.91 -7.52
N LYS A 31 9.62 5.88 -6.74
CA LYS A 31 9.45 4.53 -7.25
C LYS A 31 7.99 4.08 -7.16
N ASP A 32 7.60 3.24 -8.09
CA ASP A 32 6.26 2.65 -8.08
C ASP A 32 6.35 1.23 -7.58
N ILE A 33 5.37 0.84 -6.77
CA ILE A 33 5.27 -0.54 -6.32
C ILE A 33 3.86 -1.02 -6.55
N ILE A 34 3.69 -2.33 -6.50
CA ILE A 34 2.38 -2.94 -6.59
C ILE A 34 1.97 -3.33 -5.17
N ALA A 35 0.84 -2.84 -4.74
CA ALA A 35 0.35 -3.10 -3.39
C ALA A 35 -1.01 -3.77 -3.44
N HIS A 36 -1.28 -4.59 -2.44
CA HIS A 36 -2.60 -5.19 -2.31
C HIS A 36 -3.21 -4.73 -0.99
N ILE A 37 -4.51 -4.92 -0.86
CA ILE A 37 -5.22 -4.49 0.33
C ILE A 37 -5.06 -5.53 1.41
N SER A 38 -4.80 -5.09 2.64
CA SER A 38 -4.75 -6.01 3.76
C SER A 38 -6.13 -6.59 4.01
N GLY A 39 -6.16 -7.74 4.68
CA GLY A 39 -7.44 -8.36 4.99
C GLY A 39 -8.31 -7.48 5.88
N LYS A 40 -7.69 -6.74 6.77
CA LYS A 40 -8.43 -5.86 7.65
C LYS A 40 -9.16 -4.77 6.86
N MET A 41 -8.50 -4.17 5.90
CA MET A 41 -9.13 -3.14 5.10
C MET A 41 -10.23 -3.71 4.22
N ARG A 42 -10.02 -4.93 3.74
CA ARG A 42 -11.03 -5.57 2.93
C ARG A 42 -12.30 -5.83 3.74
N MET A 43 -12.15 -6.20 5.00
CA MET A 43 -13.29 -6.46 5.84
C MET A 43 -14.10 -5.20 6.12
N HIS A 44 -13.45 -4.07 6.10
CA HIS A 44 -14.13 -2.79 6.36
C HIS A 44 -14.60 -2.12 5.08
N PHE A 45 -14.43 -2.78 3.94
CA PHE A 45 -14.89 -2.26 2.65
C PHE A 45 -14.37 -0.87 2.36
N ILE A 46 -13.14 -0.63 2.74
CA ILE A 46 -12.54 0.67 2.48
C ILE A 46 -12.24 0.78 1.00
N LYS A 47 -12.76 1.84 0.39
CA LYS A 47 -12.59 2.05 -1.03
C LYS A 47 -11.39 2.94 -1.29
N ILE A 48 -10.52 2.50 -2.15
CA ILE A 48 -9.30 3.23 -2.49
C ILE A 48 -9.37 3.66 -3.94
N LEU A 49 -9.09 4.93 -4.17
CA LEU A 49 -9.15 5.52 -5.50
C LEU A 49 -7.83 6.15 -5.86
N PRO A 50 -7.56 6.36 -7.15
CA PRO A 50 -6.34 7.07 -7.53
C PRO A 50 -6.29 8.44 -6.88
N GLY A 51 -5.13 8.80 -6.38
CA GLY A 51 -4.97 10.05 -5.69
C GLY A 51 -5.03 9.92 -4.17
N ASP A 52 -5.51 8.78 -3.69
CA ASP A 52 -5.57 8.57 -2.24
C ASP A 52 -4.19 8.31 -1.68
N LYS A 53 -3.96 8.82 -0.47
CA LYS A 53 -2.73 8.51 0.24
C LYS A 53 -2.97 7.29 1.09
N VAL A 54 -2.03 6.39 1.07
CA VAL A 54 -2.16 5.12 1.80
C VAL A 54 -0.86 4.83 2.52
N LEU A 55 -0.99 4.08 3.60
CA LEU A 55 0.18 3.60 4.32
C LEU A 55 0.44 2.18 3.84
N VAL A 56 1.66 1.94 3.40
CA VAL A 56 2.03 0.68 2.79
C VAL A 56 3.13 0.03 3.60
N GLU A 57 2.98 -1.25 3.87
CA GLU A 57 4.03 -2.04 4.49
C GLU A 57 4.81 -2.76 3.40
N ILE A 58 6.11 -2.59 3.42
CA ILE A 58 6.98 -3.17 2.40
C ILE A 58 8.02 -4.03 3.09
N SER A 59 8.19 -5.25 2.58
CA SER A 59 9.22 -6.13 3.11
C SER A 59 10.58 -5.67 2.63
N LYS A 60 11.55 -5.71 3.52
CA LYS A 60 12.92 -5.38 3.12
C LYS A 60 13.48 -6.37 2.10
N TYR A 61 12.89 -7.54 2.06
CA TYR A 61 13.35 -8.57 1.14
C TYR A 61 12.73 -8.46 -0.25
N ASP A 62 11.70 -7.66 -0.39
CA ASP A 62 11.06 -7.49 -1.69
C ASP A 62 10.46 -6.09 -1.74
N LEU A 63 11.25 -5.15 -2.18
CA LEU A 63 10.84 -3.74 -2.16
C LEU A 63 9.91 -3.37 -3.30
N SER A 64 9.60 -4.32 -4.17
CA SER A 64 8.71 -4.03 -5.29
C SER A 64 7.25 -4.29 -4.97
N LYS A 65 6.96 -4.89 -3.83
CA LYS A 65 5.59 -5.23 -3.45
C LYS A 65 5.30 -4.72 -2.06
N GLY A 66 4.04 -4.39 -1.84
CA GLY A 66 3.65 -3.90 -0.53
C GLY A 66 2.23 -4.28 -0.21
N ARG A 67 1.83 -3.95 1.01
CA ARG A 67 0.48 -4.21 1.47
C ARG A 67 -0.07 -2.93 2.07
N ILE A 68 -1.23 -2.51 1.59
CA ILE A 68 -1.88 -1.32 2.09
C ILE A 68 -2.57 -1.68 3.40
N THR A 69 -2.16 -1.03 4.48
CA THR A 69 -2.72 -1.31 5.80
C THR A 69 -3.59 -0.19 6.31
N TYR A 70 -3.53 0.97 5.68
CA TYR A 70 -4.30 2.09 6.17
C TYR A 70 -4.48 3.09 5.05
N ARG A 71 -5.66 3.67 4.95
CA ARG A 71 -5.92 4.71 3.98
C ARG A 71 -5.98 6.04 4.70
N SER A 72 -5.03 6.88 4.39
CA SER A 72 -4.99 8.20 4.95
C SER A 72 -6.08 9.04 4.29
N LYS A 73 -6.65 9.97 5.03
CA LYS A 73 -7.68 10.78 4.45
C LYS A 73 -7.16 11.69 3.44
N GLY A 74 -6.13 11.79 3.11
CA GLY A 74 -5.63 12.39 1.94
C GLY A 74 -6.06 13.78 1.62
N ARG A 75 -6.67 14.45 2.39
CA ARG A 75 -7.09 15.71 1.95
C ARG A 75 -6.92 16.69 2.91
#